data_04e85aea0066078f8778680bc00a8e7f
#
_entry.id   04e85aea0066078f8778680bc00a8e7f
#
_cell.length_a   1.000
_cell.length_b   1.000
_cell.length_c   1.000
_cell.angle_alpha   90.00
_cell.angle_beta   90.00
_cell.angle_gamma   90.00
#
_symmetry.space_group_name_H-M   'P 1'
#
loop_
_entity.id
_entity.type
_entity.pdbx_description
1 polymer ?
#
loop_
_entity_poly.entity_id
_entity_poly.type
_entity_poly.pdbx_seq_one_letter_code
_entity_poly.pdbx_strand_id
1 'polypeptide(L)'
;MKTELPNKIIISRTDSIGDVLLTIPLCFWIKNNFPKTKIVFLCKNYTIPVLNQVSVIDEILPIDGLFDQSPSNQLSFFKKINADWIIHVFPNKKIASLAKEANIKNRVGTSHRLFHLFNCNKKVAFTRK
;
A
#
# COMPACT_ATOMS: atom_id res chain seq x y z
N MET A 1 0.16 23.00 -12.50
CA MET A 1 -0.58 22.44 -11.49
C MET A 1 0.24 21.72 -10.48
N LYS A 2 -0.11 21.92 -9.30
CA LYS A 2 0.64 21.39 -8.24
C LYS A 2 0.18 20.03 -7.83
N THR A 3 1.07 19.11 -7.70
CA THR A 3 0.75 17.78 -7.24
C THR A 3 0.89 17.71 -5.74
N GLU A 4 -0.16 17.24 -5.11
CA GLU A 4 -0.09 17.07 -3.66
C GLU A 4 0.81 15.92 -3.30
N LEU A 5 1.63 16.12 -2.30
CA LEU A 5 2.46 15.07 -1.79
C LEU A 5 1.62 14.13 -0.94
N PRO A 6 1.87 12.83 -1.02
CA PRO A 6 1.11 11.90 -0.19
C PRO A 6 1.48 12.06 1.28
N ASN A 7 0.47 11.96 2.14
CA ASN A 7 0.69 11.99 3.57
C ASN A 7 0.89 10.60 4.12
N LYS A 8 0.08 9.66 3.67
CA LYS A 8 0.15 8.30 4.17
C LYS A 8 -0.22 7.36 3.03
N ILE A 9 0.66 6.43 2.73
CA ILE A 9 0.46 5.46 1.66
C ILE A 9 0.35 4.07 2.25
N ILE A 10 -0.69 3.34 1.84
CA ILE A 10 -0.82 1.94 2.16
C ILE A 10 -0.21 1.14 1.01
N ILE A 11 0.72 0.25 1.34
CA ILE A 11 1.24 -0.72 0.39
C ILE A 11 0.55 -2.04 0.69
N SER A 12 -0.25 -2.51 -0.25
CA SER A 12 -1.01 -3.74 -0.04
C SER A 12 -0.36 -4.90 -0.77
N ARG A 13 0.30 -5.77 0.00
CA ARG A 13 0.94 -6.96 -0.53
C ARG A 13 0.71 -8.09 0.46
N THR A 14 -0.32 -8.87 0.21
CA THR A 14 -0.82 -9.83 1.18
C THR A 14 -0.63 -11.27 0.73
N ASP A 15 0.38 -11.50 -0.07
CA ASP A 15 0.67 -12.83 -0.59
C ASP A 15 1.98 -13.37 0.01
N SER A 16 2.83 -13.99 -0.79
CA SER A 16 3.97 -14.72 -0.29
C SER A 16 5.12 -13.85 0.17
N ILE A 17 5.97 -14.41 1.02
CA ILE A 17 7.09 -13.67 1.56
C ILE A 17 8.11 -13.29 0.48
N GLY A 18 8.28 -14.13 -0.53
CA GLY A 18 9.18 -13.79 -1.63
C GLY A 18 8.72 -12.55 -2.36
N ASP A 19 7.40 -12.45 -2.58
CA ASP A 19 6.84 -11.30 -3.25
C ASP A 19 6.88 -10.06 -2.37
N VAL A 20 6.72 -10.24 -1.06
CA VAL A 20 6.87 -9.13 -0.13
C VAL A 20 8.28 -8.55 -0.22
N LEU A 21 9.29 -9.41 -0.27
CA LEU A 21 10.67 -8.97 -0.38
C LEU A 21 10.90 -8.15 -1.65
N LEU A 22 10.25 -8.53 -2.75
CA LEU A 22 10.39 -7.81 -4.00
C LEU A 22 9.72 -6.44 -3.97
N THR A 23 8.87 -6.21 -3.00
CA THR A 23 8.16 -4.93 -2.86
C THR A 23 8.93 -3.92 -2.01
N ILE A 24 9.89 -4.38 -1.23
CA ILE A 24 10.64 -3.50 -0.34
C ILE A 24 11.34 -2.35 -1.08
N PRO A 25 11.93 -2.56 -2.26
CA PRO A 25 12.52 -1.43 -2.99
C PRO A 25 11.54 -0.30 -3.27
N LEU A 26 10.27 -0.62 -3.49
CA LEU A 26 9.25 0.40 -3.68
C LEU A 26 9.12 1.28 -2.44
N CYS A 27 9.16 0.66 -1.27
CA CYS A 27 9.07 1.40 -0.02
C CYS A 27 10.24 2.37 0.13
N PHE A 28 11.44 1.94 -0.20
CA PHE A 28 12.61 2.81 -0.16
C PHE A 28 12.51 3.94 -1.18
N TRP A 29 12.00 3.63 -2.37
CA TRP A 29 11.81 4.64 -3.39
C TRP A 29 10.85 5.73 -2.91
N ILE A 30 9.74 5.30 -2.31
CA ILE A 30 8.75 6.25 -1.80
C ILE A 30 9.38 7.14 -0.73
N LYS A 31 10.12 6.56 0.20
CA LYS A 31 10.69 7.35 1.29
C LYS A 31 11.77 8.29 0.80
N ASN A 32 12.53 7.87 -0.22
CA ASN A 32 13.55 8.74 -0.79
C ASN A 32 12.96 9.94 -1.50
N ASN A 33 11.82 9.76 -2.14
CA ASN A 33 11.22 10.84 -2.90
C ASN A 33 10.20 11.64 -2.10
N PHE A 34 9.63 11.04 -1.06
CA PHE A 34 8.65 11.69 -0.21
C PHE A 34 8.98 11.39 1.25
N PRO A 35 10.04 12.00 1.78
CA PRO A 35 10.55 11.61 3.11
C PRO A 35 9.55 11.76 4.25
N LYS A 36 8.58 12.65 4.09
CA LYS A 36 7.60 12.88 5.16
C LYS A 36 6.40 11.97 5.06
N THR A 37 6.29 11.19 3.99
CA THR A 37 5.17 10.30 3.81
C THR A 37 5.29 9.11 4.75
N LYS A 38 4.18 8.75 5.41
CA LYS A 38 4.13 7.55 6.22
C LYS A 38 3.79 6.37 5.34
N ILE A 39 4.47 5.26 5.57
CA ILE A 39 4.21 4.03 4.83
C ILE A 39 3.59 3.01 5.76
N VAL A 40 2.40 2.55 5.39
CA VAL A 40 1.69 1.50 6.10
C VAL A 40 1.68 0.28 5.19
N PHE A 41 2.20 -0.83 5.69
CA PHE A 41 2.29 -2.04 4.88
C PHE A 41 1.24 -3.05 5.35
N LEU A 42 0.31 -3.38 4.46
CA LEU A 42 -0.69 -4.43 4.72
C LEU A 42 -0.09 -5.76 4.29
N CYS A 43 -0.16 -6.73 5.16
CA CYS A 43 0.52 -7.99 4.94
C CYS A 43 -0.20 -9.14 5.60
N LYS A 44 0.36 -10.33 5.46
CA LYS A 44 -0.02 -11.48 6.24
C LYS A 44 0.87 -11.57 7.45
N ASN A 45 0.34 -12.08 8.55
CA ASN A 45 1.08 -12.21 9.80
C ASN A 45 2.46 -12.80 9.63
N TYR A 46 2.58 -13.86 8.84
CA TYR A 46 3.84 -14.59 8.79
C TYR A 46 4.97 -13.80 8.13
N THR A 47 4.66 -12.69 7.47
CA THR A 47 5.70 -11.86 6.85
C THR A 47 6.18 -10.73 7.77
N ILE A 48 5.51 -10.52 8.90
CA ILE A 48 5.88 -9.44 9.81
C ILE A 48 7.33 -9.46 10.25
N PRO A 49 7.91 -10.61 10.61
CA PRO A 49 9.31 -10.59 11.05
C PRO A 49 10.27 -10.00 10.03
N VAL A 50 10.00 -10.22 8.74
CA VAL A 50 10.82 -9.65 7.69
C VAL A 50 10.57 -8.15 7.58
N LEU A 51 9.31 -7.75 7.58
CA LEU A 51 8.96 -6.34 7.42
C LEU A 51 9.45 -5.49 8.59
N ASN A 52 9.53 -6.07 9.77
CA ASN A 52 10.05 -5.37 10.94
C ASN A 52 11.50 -4.94 10.78
N GLN A 53 12.22 -5.54 9.85
CA GLN A 53 13.62 -5.18 9.59
C GLN A 53 13.74 -3.99 8.65
N VAL A 54 12.63 -3.54 8.07
CA VAL A 54 12.66 -2.50 7.04
C VAL A 54 12.38 -1.15 7.67
N SER A 55 13.42 -0.36 7.83
CA SER A 55 13.35 0.89 8.59
C SER A 55 12.41 1.93 8.00
N VAL A 56 12.18 1.89 6.70
CA VAL A 56 11.34 2.92 6.05
C VAL A 56 9.86 2.66 6.17
N ILE A 57 9.46 1.49 6.68
CA ILE A 57 8.05 1.19 6.90
C ILE A 57 7.66 1.71 8.28
N ASP A 58 6.67 2.57 8.32
CA ASP A 58 6.25 3.20 9.55
C ASP A 58 5.28 2.36 10.36
N GLU A 59 4.44 1.59 9.67
CA GLU A 59 3.44 0.79 10.35
C GLU A 59 3.18 -0.48 9.56
N ILE A 60 3.10 -1.60 10.27
CA ILE A 60 2.84 -2.91 9.65
C ILE A 60 1.51 -3.41 10.19
N LEU A 61 0.57 -3.68 9.29
CA LEU A 61 -0.77 -4.12 9.67
C LEU A 61 -1.11 -5.44 8.99
N PRO A 62 -1.21 -6.51 9.77
CA PRO A 62 -1.65 -7.79 9.18
C PRO A 62 -3.14 -7.77 8.91
N ILE A 63 -3.54 -8.46 7.87
CA ILE A 63 -4.97 -8.55 7.53
C ILE A 63 -5.57 -9.90 7.91
N ASP A 64 -4.79 -10.76 8.56
CA ASP A 64 -5.31 -12.07 8.96
C ASP A 64 -6.53 -11.87 9.86
N GLY A 65 -7.62 -12.55 9.51
CA GLY A 65 -8.86 -12.43 10.27
C GLY A 65 -9.73 -11.23 9.92
N LEU A 66 -9.24 -10.31 9.11
CA LEU A 66 -10.02 -9.11 8.80
C LEU A 66 -11.34 -9.47 8.10
N PHE A 67 -11.28 -10.37 7.13
CA PHE A 67 -12.46 -10.68 6.34
C PHE A 67 -13.47 -11.58 7.06
N ASP A 68 -13.13 -12.03 8.26
CA ASP A 68 -14.06 -12.75 9.12
C ASP A 68 -14.88 -11.81 9.99
N GLN A 69 -14.53 -10.54 9.99
CA GLN A 69 -15.24 -9.56 10.79
C GLN A 69 -16.44 -9.00 10.03
N SER A 70 -17.28 -8.25 10.75
CA SER A 70 -18.45 -7.64 10.12
C SER A 70 -18.03 -6.64 9.07
N PRO A 71 -18.90 -6.37 8.09
CA PRO A 71 -18.58 -5.35 7.08
C PRO A 71 -18.24 -3.99 7.67
N SER A 72 -18.92 -3.59 8.74
CA SER A 72 -18.64 -2.31 9.36
C SER A 72 -17.26 -2.30 10.03
N ASN A 73 -16.86 -3.41 10.63
CA ASN A 73 -15.53 -3.51 11.23
C ASN A 73 -14.43 -3.50 10.17
N GLN A 74 -14.69 -4.16 9.04
CA GLN A 74 -13.73 -4.16 7.94
C GLN A 74 -13.53 -2.74 7.41
N LEU A 75 -14.61 -2.02 7.24
CA LEU A 75 -14.53 -0.65 6.75
C LEU A 75 -13.82 0.25 7.77
N SER A 76 -14.16 0.06 9.04
CA SER A 76 -13.54 0.84 10.11
C SER A 76 -12.02 0.66 10.15
N PHE A 77 -11.57 -0.57 9.88
CA PHE A 77 -10.14 -0.86 9.83
C PHE A 77 -9.43 0.09 8.84
N PHE A 78 -9.99 0.22 7.65
CA PHE A 78 -9.39 1.08 6.62
C PHE A 78 -9.56 2.55 6.92
N LYS A 79 -10.68 2.95 7.48
CA LYS A 79 -10.90 4.34 7.83
C LYS A 79 -9.95 4.81 8.91
N LYS A 80 -9.64 3.95 9.86
CA LYS A 80 -8.73 4.31 10.94
C LYS A 80 -7.31 4.54 10.45
N ILE A 81 -6.92 3.87 9.39
CA ILE A 81 -5.60 4.08 8.82
C ILE A 81 -5.50 5.51 8.30
N ASN A 82 -6.60 6.03 7.77
CA ASN A 82 -6.66 7.41 7.29
C ASN A 82 -5.58 7.75 6.27
N ALA A 83 -5.45 6.86 5.27
CA ALA A 83 -4.47 7.07 4.22
C ALA A 83 -5.07 7.83 3.05
N ASP A 84 -4.24 8.56 2.32
CA ASP A 84 -4.69 9.23 1.11
C ASP A 84 -4.24 8.50 -0.16
N TRP A 85 -3.41 7.48 -0.01
CA TRP A 85 -2.99 6.63 -1.12
C TRP A 85 -3.00 5.17 -0.73
N ILE A 86 -3.37 4.31 -1.67
CA ILE A 86 -3.15 2.89 -1.52
C ILE A 86 -2.62 2.35 -2.83
N ILE A 87 -1.58 1.53 -2.76
CA ILE A 87 -1.01 0.85 -3.91
C ILE A 87 -1.26 -0.63 -3.73
N HIS A 88 -2.07 -1.20 -4.61
CA HIS A 88 -2.40 -2.62 -4.58
C HIS A 88 -1.33 -3.39 -5.36
N VAL A 89 -0.23 -3.68 -4.70
CA VAL A 89 0.85 -4.42 -5.36
C VAL A 89 0.40 -5.83 -5.68
N PHE A 90 -0.38 -6.43 -4.76
CA PHE A 90 -1.02 -7.70 -5.01
C PHE A 90 -2.52 -7.45 -5.15
N PRO A 91 -3.11 -7.70 -6.32
CA PRO A 91 -4.54 -7.43 -6.51
C PRO A 91 -5.41 -8.27 -5.60
N ASN A 92 -6.31 -7.63 -4.90
CA ASN A 92 -7.25 -8.29 -4.01
C ASN A 92 -8.56 -7.52 -4.06
N LYS A 93 -9.60 -8.17 -4.57
CA LYS A 93 -10.87 -7.49 -4.78
C LYS A 93 -11.49 -6.97 -3.51
N LYS A 94 -11.38 -7.72 -2.42
CA LYS A 94 -11.96 -7.31 -1.15
C LYS A 94 -11.27 -6.07 -0.60
N ILE A 95 -9.96 -6.05 -0.68
CA ILE A 95 -9.19 -4.90 -0.22
C ILE A 95 -9.50 -3.69 -1.10
N ALA A 96 -9.54 -3.89 -2.41
CA ALA A 96 -9.84 -2.79 -3.33
C ALA A 96 -11.21 -2.18 -3.06
N SER A 97 -12.19 -3.02 -2.80
CA SER A 97 -13.54 -2.57 -2.52
C SER A 97 -13.58 -1.75 -1.23
N LEU A 98 -12.90 -2.24 -0.19
CA LEU A 98 -12.87 -1.54 1.10
C LEU A 98 -12.12 -0.21 0.98
N ALA A 99 -11.06 -0.17 0.21
CA ALA A 99 -10.33 1.07 0.00
C ALA A 99 -11.22 2.12 -0.65
N LYS A 100 -12.03 1.70 -1.60
CA LYS A 100 -12.95 2.60 -2.26
C LYS A 100 -14.01 3.10 -1.30
N GLU A 101 -14.59 2.18 -0.51
CA GLU A 101 -15.61 2.55 0.45
C GLU A 101 -15.08 3.45 1.56
N ALA A 102 -13.82 3.28 1.90
CA ALA A 102 -13.17 4.12 2.92
C ALA A 102 -12.75 5.48 2.36
N ASN A 103 -13.02 5.71 1.08
CA ASN A 103 -12.72 6.99 0.42
C ASN A 103 -11.25 7.34 0.41
N ILE A 104 -10.41 6.33 0.22
CA ILE A 104 -8.99 6.59 0.01
C ILE A 104 -8.89 7.26 -1.36
N LYS A 105 -8.37 8.46 -1.36
CA LYS A 105 -8.44 9.33 -2.51
C LYS A 105 -7.73 8.79 -3.76
N ASN A 106 -6.55 8.25 -3.58
CA ASN A 106 -5.74 7.76 -4.69
C ASN A 106 -5.55 6.27 -4.56
N ARG A 107 -6.10 5.53 -5.50
CA ARG A 107 -6.06 4.08 -5.47
C ARG A 107 -5.38 3.57 -6.73
N VAL A 108 -4.25 2.93 -6.56
CA VAL A 108 -3.45 2.46 -7.68
C VAL A 108 -3.46 0.95 -7.68
N GLY A 109 -4.01 0.38 -8.74
CA GLY A 109 -3.96 -1.05 -8.94
C GLY A 109 -2.71 -1.35 -9.73
N THR A 110 -2.06 -2.42 -9.39
CA THR A 110 -0.80 -2.70 -10.03
C THR A 110 -0.91 -3.79 -11.04
N SER A 111 -1.29 -4.95 -10.56
CA SER A 111 -1.20 -6.06 -11.42
C SER A 111 0.14 -5.95 -12.13
N HIS A 112 0.23 -6.34 -13.36
CA HIS A 112 1.47 -6.15 -14.10
C HIS A 112 1.55 -4.76 -14.71
N ARG A 113 0.63 -3.88 -14.31
CA ARG A 113 0.58 -2.55 -14.89
C ARG A 113 1.03 -1.46 -13.96
N LEU A 114 1.78 -1.82 -12.96
CA LEU A 114 2.28 -0.83 -12.02
C LEU A 114 2.97 0.33 -12.71
N PHE A 115 3.86 0.04 -13.63
CA PHE A 115 4.57 1.09 -14.34
C PHE A 115 3.64 1.96 -15.12
N HIS A 116 2.68 1.32 -15.76
CA HIS A 116 1.74 2.01 -16.60
C HIS A 116 0.95 3.03 -15.80
N LEU A 117 0.50 2.64 -14.63
CA LEU A 117 -0.29 3.52 -13.80
C LEU A 117 0.49 4.75 -13.37
N PHE A 118 1.72 4.56 -13.00
CA PHE A 118 2.54 5.70 -12.61
C PHE A 118 2.85 6.59 -13.80
N ASN A 119 3.06 5.98 -14.95
CA ASN A 119 3.30 6.76 -16.15
C ASN A 119 2.12 7.62 -16.54
N CYS A 120 0.92 7.09 -16.37
CA CYS A 120 -0.27 7.82 -16.77
C CYS A 120 -0.51 9.04 -15.91
N ASN A 121 -0.24 8.93 -14.63
CA ASN A 121 -0.53 10.02 -13.72
C ASN A 121 0.63 10.94 -13.48
N LYS A 122 1.80 10.39 -13.32
CA LYS A 122 2.97 11.16 -13.01
C LYS A 122 4.15 10.53 -13.68
N LYS A 123 5.08 11.31 -14.03
CA LYS A 123 6.28 10.78 -14.62
C LYS A 123 7.26 10.49 -13.52
N VAL A 124 7.12 9.36 -12.90
CA VAL A 124 8.00 9.04 -11.79
C VAL A 124 9.13 8.14 -12.23
N ALA A 125 10.26 8.37 -11.64
CA ALA A 125 11.49 7.72 -12.04
C ALA A 125 11.48 6.21 -11.89
N PHE A 126 10.83 5.69 -10.88
CA PHE A 126 10.95 4.26 -10.64
C PHE A 126 10.21 3.42 -11.67
N THR A 127 9.47 4.04 -12.54
CA THR A 127 8.82 3.28 -13.59
C THR A 127 9.78 2.89 -14.70
N ARG A 128 11.01 3.48 -14.63
CA ARG A 128 11.92 3.22 -15.64
C ARG A 128 12.81 2.23 -15.27
N LYS A 129 13.03 1.67 -15.27
CA LYS A 129 13.91 0.85 -14.92
C LYS A 129 13.95 0.06 -14.96
#